data_a8ad0adce2f91ac96b40de58496d96c9
#
_entry.id   a8ad0adce2f91ac96b40de58496d96c9
#
_cell.length_a   1.000
_cell.length_b   1.000
_cell.length_c   1.000
_cell.angle_alpha   90.00
_cell.angle_beta   90.00
_cell.angle_gamma   90.00
#
_symmetry.space_group_name_H-M   'P 1'
#
loop_
_entity.id
_entity.type
_entity.pdbx_description
1 polymer ?
#
loop_
_entity_poly.entity_id
_entity_poly.type
_entity_poly.pdbx_seq_one_letter_code
_entity_poly.pdbx_strand_id
1 'polypeptide(L)'
;MNRAIRIGLIAEGEAELGGSIPYIKPEDGGKVIERDREGALHTIIRREINNLGLPDCDFVQRHPSISESRVFKRRVGHSILDPKYLAQVIIAWKPEEVDMILIVVDADDKLQQRQIDLERALNKIRDNHLDVNEQKISDHSAGGLAIKNFEMWLLADTQTVSSILGVELEPLENLEELDGGKGILENAITQSIYLSENSSNQRPLQIRWKLAFEIDLAIIKNRCPNGYAIFSQHLIAATTVVANSIAGT
;
A
#
# COMPACT_ATOMS: atom_id res chain seq x y z
N MET A 1 26.36 5.72 6.77
CA MET A 1 25.31 5.24 5.86
C MET A 1 24.02 5.26 6.64
N ASN A 2 23.05 6.05 6.19
CA ASN A 2 21.73 6.03 6.85
C ASN A 2 21.10 4.65 6.57
N ARG A 3 20.53 4.02 7.62
CA ARG A 3 19.78 2.77 7.45
C ARG A 3 18.51 3.00 6.64
N ALA A 4 17.98 1.95 6.06
CA ALA A 4 16.69 1.98 5.39
C ALA A 4 15.56 2.37 6.36
N ILE A 5 14.56 3.08 5.84
CA ILE A 5 13.34 3.43 6.58
C ILE A 5 12.46 2.17 6.66
N ARG A 6 12.06 1.76 7.87
CA ARG A 6 11.20 0.60 8.07
C ARG A 6 9.74 1.00 8.09
N ILE A 7 8.98 0.49 7.14
CA ILE A 7 7.57 0.84 6.91
C ILE A 7 6.67 -0.33 7.25
N GLY A 8 5.75 -0.15 8.18
CA GLY A 8 4.61 -1.04 8.38
C GLY A 8 3.50 -0.67 7.39
N LEU A 9 3.20 -1.55 6.43
CA LEU A 9 2.17 -1.31 5.41
C LEU A 9 0.90 -2.11 5.69
N ILE A 10 -0.23 -1.42 5.70
CA ILE A 10 -1.57 -1.99 5.81
C ILE A 10 -2.32 -1.69 4.51
N ALA A 11 -2.79 -2.73 3.83
CA ALA A 11 -3.63 -2.63 2.65
C ALA A 11 -4.59 -3.83 2.57
N GLU A 12 -5.54 -3.79 1.63
CA GLU A 12 -6.68 -4.71 1.65
C GLU A 12 -6.36 -6.13 1.25
N GLY A 13 -5.51 -6.35 0.26
CA GLY A 13 -5.37 -7.68 -0.31
C GLY A 13 -4.08 -8.00 -1.06
N GLU A 14 -4.17 -9.06 -1.86
CA GLU A 14 -3.03 -9.57 -2.63
C GLU A 14 -2.68 -8.69 -3.83
N ALA A 15 -3.64 -7.93 -4.34
CA ALA A 15 -3.40 -7.00 -5.45
C ALA A 15 -2.35 -5.95 -5.06
N GLU A 16 -2.43 -5.43 -3.83
CA GLU A 16 -1.53 -4.43 -3.26
C GLU A 16 -0.27 -5.06 -2.68
N LEU A 17 -0.43 -6.10 -1.85
CA LEU A 17 0.61 -6.64 -1.00
C LEU A 17 1.39 -7.81 -1.60
N GLY A 18 0.90 -8.40 -2.71
CA GLY A 18 1.57 -9.50 -3.39
C GLY A 18 1.79 -10.74 -2.50
N GLY A 19 2.95 -11.38 -2.65
CA GLY A 19 3.33 -12.55 -1.87
C GLY A 19 3.74 -12.27 -0.42
N SER A 20 3.64 -11.02 0.03
CA SER A 20 4.00 -10.62 1.39
C SER A 20 2.95 -10.95 2.45
N ILE A 21 1.79 -11.45 2.04
CA ILE A 21 0.65 -11.76 2.93
C ILE A 21 0.80 -13.04 3.77
N PRO A 22 1.81 -13.91 3.65
CA PRO A 22 1.85 -15.12 4.46
C PRO A 22 1.82 -14.79 5.95
N TYR A 23 1.14 -15.66 6.67
CA TYR A 23 1.03 -15.59 8.11
C TYR A 23 2.42 -15.58 8.77
N ILE A 24 2.71 -14.53 9.52
CA ILE A 24 3.87 -14.44 10.40
C ILE A 24 3.35 -14.62 11.83
N LYS A 25 3.93 -15.56 12.55
CA LYS A 25 3.52 -15.82 13.93
C LYS A 25 3.82 -14.60 14.80
N PRO A 26 2.97 -14.29 15.79
CA PRO A 26 3.17 -13.13 16.66
C PRO A 26 4.53 -13.13 17.38
N GLU A 27 4.99 -14.31 17.80
CA GLU A 27 6.28 -14.50 18.45
C GLU A 27 7.50 -14.20 17.58
N ASP A 28 7.31 -14.18 16.26
CA ASP A 28 8.39 -13.90 15.31
C ASP A 28 8.76 -12.41 15.24
N GLY A 29 7.97 -11.53 15.84
CA GLY A 29 8.14 -10.09 15.72
C GLY A 29 7.82 -9.55 14.32
N GLY A 30 8.18 -8.29 14.06
CA GLY A 30 8.12 -7.71 12.73
C GLY A 30 9.25 -8.24 11.86
N LYS A 31 8.95 -8.76 10.67
CA LYS A 31 9.94 -9.24 9.71
C LYS A 31 9.98 -8.34 8.49
N VAL A 32 11.18 -7.99 8.07
CA VAL A 32 11.40 -7.35 6.76
C VAL A 32 10.97 -8.32 5.67
N ILE A 33 10.16 -7.84 4.74
CA ILE A 33 9.66 -8.60 3.61
C ILE A 33 10.78 -8.71 2.55
N GLU A 34 11.01 -9.91 2.04
CA GLU A 34 11.91 -10.12 0.91
C GLU A 34 11.35 -9.41 -0.34
N ARG A 35 12.21 -8.73 -1.11
CA ARG A 35 11.81 -7.89 -2.24
C ARG A 35 11.05 -8.66 -3.33
N ASP A 36 11.36 -9.91 -3.55
CA ASP A 36 10.66 -10.77 -4.51
C ASP A 36 9.23 -11.15 -4.08
N ARG A 37 8.87 -10.83 -2.83
CA ARG A 37 7.53 -11.02 -2.24
C ARG A 37 6.74 -9.72 -2.14
N GLU A 38 7.34 -8.59 -2.44
CA GLU A 38 6.65 -7.30 -2.46
C GLU A 38 5.58 -7.26 -3.56
N GLY A 39 4.45 -6.60 -3.27
CA GLY A 39 3.37 -6.39 -4.24
C GLY A 39 3.48 -5.05 -4.96
N ALA A 40 2.49 -4.76 -5.76
CA ALA A 40 2.45 -3.55 -6.58
C ALA A 40 2.50 -2.26 -5.75
N LEU A 41 1.80 -2.20 -4.62
CA LEU A 41 1.79 -1.02 -3.76
C LEU A 41 3.16 -0.76 -3.10
N HIS A 42 3.86 -1.80 -2.67
CA HIS A 42 5.23 -1.68 -2.16
C HIS A 42 6.14 -1.01 -3.20
N THR A 43 6.03 -1.46 -4.45
CA THR A 43 6.82 -0.93 -5.57
C THR A 43 6.54 0.56 -5.81
N ILE A 44 5.28 0.95 -5.82
CA ILE A 44 4.87 2.35 -5.98
C ILE A 44 5.44 3.23 -4.85
N ILE A 45 5.29 2.79 -3.60
CA ILE A 45 5.80 3.52 -2.42
C ILE A 45 7.32 3.69 -2.51
N ARG A 46 8.03 2.62 -2.82
CA ARG A 46 9.50 2.64 -2.95
C ARG A 46 9.95 3.62 -4.02
N ARG A 47 9.28 3.62 -5.18
CA ARG A 47 9.58 4.55 -6.28
C ARG A 47 9.33 6.01 -5.89
N GLU A 48 8.25 6.30 -5.16
CA GLU A 48 7.99 7.67 -4.65
C GLU A 48 9.09 8.13 -3.70
N ILE A 49 9.53 7.28 -2.77
CA ILE A 49 10.60 7.59 -1.82
C ILE A 49 11.93 7.81 -2.55
N ASN A 50 12.27 6.93 -3.50
CA ASN A 50 13.51 7.02 -4.26
C ASN A 50 13.58 8.27 -5.15
N ASN A 51 12.45 8.68 -5.73
CA ASN A 51 12.36 9.90 -6.54
C ASN A 51 12.67 11.19 -5.74
N LEU A 52 12.56 11.12 -4.42
CA LEU A 52 12.92 12.23 -3.53
C LEU A 52 14.40 12.23 -3.12
N GLY A 53 15.18 11.23 -3.53
CA GLY A 53 16.54 11.05 -3.05
C GLY A 53 16.65 10.71 -1.56
N LEU A 54 15.55 10.24 -0.94
CA LEU A 54 15.51 9.81 0.45
C LEU A 54 16.14 8.41 0.60
N PRO A 55 16.54 8.02 1.83
CA PRO A 55 17.01 6.66 2.09
C PRO A 55 15.98 5.61 1.61
N ASP A 56 16.49 4.50 1.08
CA ASP A 56 15.63 3.37 0.68
C ASP A 56 14.77 2.89 1.85
N CYS A 57 13.72 2.16 1.56
CA CYS A 57 12.81 1.66 2.58
C CYS A 57 12.74 0.14 2.58
N ASP A 58 12.51 -0.43 3.75
CA ASP A 58 12.18 -1.83 3.95
C ASP A 58 10.75 -1.93 4.49
N PHE A 59 10.00 -2.87 3.96
CA PHE A 59 8.65 -3.12 4.46
C PHE A 59 8.69 -4.19 5.54
N VAL A 60 8.06 -3.88 6.66
CA VAL A 60 7.96 -4.76 7.82
C VAL A 60 6.55 -5.29 7.92
N GLN A 61 6.40 -6.60 7.80
CA GLN A 61 5.13 -7.25 7.97
C GLN A 61 5.03 -7.89 9.35
N ARG A 62 3.95 -7.58 10.04
CA ARG A 62 3.54 -8.26 11.26
C ARG A 62 2.04 -8.46 11.20
N HIS A 63 1.60 -9.69 11.41
CA HIS A 63 0.20 -9.89 11.73
C HIS A 63 -0.08 -9.37 13.12
N PRO A 64 -1.19 -8.64 13.30
CA PRO A 64 -1.66 -8.36 14.63
C PRO A 64 -1.78 -9.70 15.34
N SER A 65 -1.22 -9.75 16.54
CA SER A 65 -1.17 -11.00 17.27
C SER A 65 -2.58 -11.53 17.48
N ILE A 66 -2.84 -12.69 16.89
CA ILE A 66 -4.06 -13.47 17.16
C ILE A 66 -3.97 -14.10 18.55
N SER A 67 -2.80 -14.01 19.21
CA SER A 67 -2.48 -14.76 20.42
C SER A 67 -3.27 -14.30 21.65
N GLU A 68 -3.75 -13.09 21.70
CA GLU A 68 -4.42 -12.57 22.89
C GLU A 68 -5.94 -12.74 22.87
N SER A 69 -6.53 -13.04 21.74
CA SER A 69 -7.93 -13.45 21.70
C SER A 69 -8.18 -14.44 20.57
N ARG A 70 -8.71 -15.61 20.89
CA ARG A 70 -9.22 -16.63 19.95
C ARG A 70 -10.27 -16.10 18.97
N VAL A 71 -10.54 -14.81 18.98
CA VAL A 71 -11.57 -14.10 18.21
C VAL A 71 -10.98 -13.33 17.02
N PHE A 72 -9.68 -13.08 16.97
CA PHE A 72 -9.07 -12.26 15.91
C PHE A 72 -8.78 -13.09 14.66
N LYS A 73 -9.77 -13.18 13.78
CA LYS A 73 -9.52 -13.61 12.41
C LYS A 73 -8.95 -12.43 11.62
N ARG A 74 -7.90 -12.67 10.81
CA ARG A 74 -7.45 -11.70 9.80
C ARG A 74 -8.66 -11.20 9.02
N ARG A 75 -8.82 -9.89 8.95
CA ARG A 75 -9.81 -9.26 8.10
C ARG A 75 -9.18 -8.96 6.74
N VAL A 76 -9.96 -9.08 5.68
CA VAL A 76 -9.57 -8.83 4.30
C VAL A 76 -10.62 -7.93 3.66
N GLY A 77 -10.21 -7.23 2.59
CA GLY A 77 -11.07 -6.28 1.91
C GLY A 77 -11.56 -5.17 2.86
N HIS A 78 -12.68 -4.57 2.57
CA HIS A 78 -13.24 -3.45 3.34
C HIS A 78 -13.39 -3.69 4.85
N SER A 79 -13.34 -4.93 5.31
CA SER A 79 -13.44 -5.24 6.75
C SER A 79 -12.19 -4.82 7.55
N ILE A 80 -11.05 -4.55 6.90
CA ILE A 80 -9.86 -3.98 7.56
C ILE A 80 -10.07 -2.53 7.96
N LEU A 81 -11.06 -1.85 7.36
CA LEU A 81 -11.41 -0.46 7.66
C LEU A 81 -12.16 -0.28 8.98
N ASP A 82 -12.53 -1.38 9.67
CA ASP A 82 -13.02 -1.27 11.04
C ASP A 82 -11.98 -0.50 11.88
N PRO A 83 -12.30 0.69 12.41
CA PRO A 83 -11.32 1.52 13.12
C PRO A 83 -10.70 0.84 14.34
N LYS A 84 -11.45 -0.09 14.98
CA LYS A 84 -10.94 -0.87 16.10
C LYS A 84 -9.93 -1.90 15.64
N TYR A 85 -10.18 -2.54 14.49
CA TYR A 85 -9.24 -3.49 13.92
C TYR A 85 -7.95 -2.80 13.49
N LEU A 86 -8.03 -1.71 12.70
CA LEU A 86 -6.86 -0.94 12.29
C LEU A 86 -6.04 -0.44 13.48
N ALA A 87 -6.69 0.14 14.49
CA ALA A 87 -6.00 0.59 15.69
C ALA A 87 -5.24 -0.55 16.38
N GLN A 88 -5.83 -1.75 16.46
CA GLN A 88 -5.15 -2.90 17.07
C GLN A 88 -3.97 -3.42 16.23
N VAL A 89 -4.11 -3.43 14.90
CA VAL A 89 -3.00 -3.79 14.00
C VAL A 89 -1.82 -2.86 14.20
N ILE A 90 -2.09 -1.56 14.29
CA ILE A 90 -1.06 -0.55 14.43
C ILE A 90 -0.39 -0.60 15.81
N ILE A 91 -1.17 -0.77 16.87
CA ILE A 91 -0.64 -0.95 18.24
C ILE A 91 0.24 -2.21 18.36
N ALA A 92 0.05 -3.21 17.47
CA ALA A 92 0.88 -4.40 17.48
C ALA A 92 2.31 -4.16 17.00
N TRP A 93 2.58 -3.12 16.23
CA TRP A 93 3.95 -2.75 15.85
C TRP A 93 4.65 -1.96 16.96
N LYS A 94 5.86 -2.40 17.28
CA LYS A 94 6.70 -1.71 18.23
C LYS A 94 7.56 -0.67 17.53
N PRO A 95 7.94 0.43 18.22
CA PRO A 95 8.79 1.47 17.64
C PRO A 95 10.12 0.97 17.08
N GLU A 96 10.68 -0.07 17.68
CA GLU A 96 11.91 -0.71 17.21
C GLU A 96 11.74 -1.57 15.95
N GLU A 97 10.51 -1.91 15.59
CA GLU A 97 10.19 -2.70 14.41
C GLU A 97 9.91 -1.84 13.19
N VAL A 98 9.24 -0.69 13.37
CA VAL A 98 8.85 0.22 12.28
C VAL A 98 9.16 1.66 12.62
N ASP A 99 9.54 2.44 11.60
CA ASP A 99 9.78 3.87 11.71
C ASP A 99 8.53 4.67 11.35
N MET A 100 7.67 4.11 10.49
CA MET A 100 6.41 4.71 10.10
C MET A 100 5.38 3.66 9.71
N ILE A 101 4.11 4.08 9.71
CA ILE A 101 2.98 3.24 9.32
C ILE A 101 2.26 3.89 8.15
N LEU A 102 2.02 3.10 7.11
CA LEU A 102 1.23 3.49 5.96
C LEU A 102 -0.04 2.64 5.89
N ILE A 103 -1.17 3.29 5.62
CA ILE A 103 -2.46 2.64 5.43
C ILE A 103 -3.00 3.06 4.07
N VAL A 104 -3.22 2.10 3.18
CA VAL A 104 -3.88 2.34 1.89
C VAL A 104 -5.06 1.39 1.76
N VAL A 105 -6.21 1.96 1.47
CA VAL A 105 -7.47 1.21 1.39
C VAL A 105 -8.31 1.69 0.22
N ASP A 106 -9.12 0.79 -0.32
CA ASP A 106 -10.07 1.13 -1.37
C ASP A 106 -11.23 1.94 -0.79
N ALA A 107 -11.60 3.01 -1.49
CA ALA A 107 -12.75 3.80 -1.09
C ALA A 107 -14.07 3.15 -1.53
N ASP A 108 -14.04 2.31 -2.58
CA ASP A 108 -15.23 1.81 -3.25
C ASP A 108 -16.21 2.96 -3.58
N ASP A 109 -17.51 2.73 -3.37
CA ASP A 109 -18.54 3.76 -3.50
C ASP A 109 -18.84 4.51 -2.18
N LYS A 110 -17.92 4.45 -1.21
CA LYS A 110 -18.11 4.96 0.15
C LYS A 110 -17.03 5.96 0.58
N LEU A 111 -16.54 6.78 -0.34
CA LEU A 111 -15.40 7.67 -0.13
C LEU A 111 -15.49 8.45 1.19
N GLN A 112 -16.59 9.16 1.45
CA GLN A 112 -16.75 9.95 2.67
C GLN A 112 -16.67 9.10 3.95
N GLN A 113 -17.33 7.94 3.95
CA GLN A 113 -17.29 7.04 5.10
C GLN A 113 -15.89 6.47 5.32
N ARG A 114 -15.20 6.07 4.24
CA ARG A 114 -13.84 5.53 4.30
C ARG A 114 -12.84 6.57 4.80
N GLN A 115 -13.00 7.81 4.37
CA GLN A 115 -12.18 8.92 4.86
C GLN A 115 -12.34 9.10 6.37
N ILE A 116 -13.58 9.15 6.87
CA ILE A 116 -13.86 9.26 8.31
C ILE A 116 -13.27 8.08 9.09
N ASP A 117 -13.42 6.88 8.57
CA ASP A 117 -12.92 5.66 9.25
C ASP A 117 -11.40 5.61 9.29
N LEU A 118 -10.73 6.01 8.20
CA LEU A 118 -9.28 6.13 8.14
C LEU A 118 -8.75 7.21 9.09
N GLU A 119 -9.35 8.40 9.08
CA GLU A 119 -8.99 9.49 10.00
C GLU A 119 -9.18 9.08 11.47
N ARG A 120 -10.26 8.39 11.80
CA ARG A 120 -10.48 7.86 13.16
C ARG A 120 -9.41 6.86 13.58
N ALA A 121 -8.98 5.98 12.66
CA ALA A 121 -7.91 5.05 12.94
C ALA A 121 -6.59 5.77 13.19
N LEU A 122 -6.21 6.70 12.31
CA LEU A 122 -4.99 7.50 12.46
C LEU A 122 -5.00 8.36 13.73
N ASN A 123 -6.15 8.99 14.07
CA ASN A 123 -6.27 9.76 15.30
C ASN A 123 -6.14 8.90 16.56
N LYS A 124 -6.71 7.69 16.55
CA LYS A 124 -6.53 6.75 17.68
C LYS A 124 -5.07 6.36 17.91
N ILE A 125 -4.27 6.30 16.84
CA ILE A 125 -2.83 6.06 16.95
C ILE A 125 -2.15 7.24 17.64
N ARG A 126 -2.52 8.46 17.23
CA ARG A 126 -1.98 9.69 17.80
C ARG A 126 -2.36 9.87 19.28
N ASP A 127 -3.61 9.52 19.63
CA ASP A 127 -4.15 9.66 20.99
C ASP A 127 -3.65 8.57 21.95
N ASN A 128 -3.43 7.37 21.44
CA ASN A 128 -2.84 6.29 22.22
C ASN A 128 -1.33 6.51 22.21
N HIS A 129 -0.84 7.21 23.23
CA HIS A 129 0.58 7.40 23.51
C HIS A 129 1.28 6.04 23.61
N LEU A 130 1.67 5.49 22.46
CA LEU A 130 2.56 4.34 22.41
C LEU A 130 3.97 4.83 22.73
N ASP A 131 4.13 5.25 23.98
CA ASP A 131 5.39 5.66 24.52
C ASP A 131 6.18 4.40 24.90
N VAL A 132 7.07 4.01 24.04
CA VAL A 132 8.22 3.24 24.47
C VAL A 132 9.42 4.12 24.11
N ASN A 133 10.04 4.76 25.10
CA ASN A 133 11.18 5.66 24.95
C ASN A 133 10.90 7.04 24.29
N GLU A 134 9.74 7.68 24.56
CA GLU A 134 9.39 9.01 24.06
C GLU A 134 9.26 9.13 22.53
N GLN A 135 9.37 8.04 21.76
CA GLN A 135 9.15 8.03 20.32
C GLN A 135 7.72 7.64 20.02
N LYS A 136 6.96 8.59 19.48
CA LYS A 136 5.58 8.38 19.05
C LYS A 136 5.58 7.79 17.65
N ILE A 137 5.24 6.50 17.48
CA ILE A 137 4.92 5.93 16.16
C ILE A 137 3.84 6.76 15.46
N SER A 138 2.99 7.42 16.22
CA SER A 138 1.88 8.25 15.76
C SER A 138 2.28 9.44 14.89
N ASP A 139 3.43 10.03 15.12
CA ASP A 139 3.87 11.22 14.37
C ASP A 139 4.36 10.87 12.97
N HIS A 140 4.56 9.57 12.71
CA HIS A 140 5.09 9.04 11.46
C HIS A 140 4.09 8.10 10.77
N SER A 141 2.82 8.47 10.73
CA SER A 141 1.80 7.69 10.04
C SER A 141 1.17 8.49 8.91
N ALA A 142 0.91 7.84 7.80
CA ALA A 142 0.18 8.40 6.68
C ALA A 142 -0.88 7.42 6.18
N GLY A 143 -1.94 7.99 5.62
CA GLY A 143 -3.02 7.21 5.02
C GLY A 143 -3.37 7.73 3.64
N GLY A 144 -3.93 6.84 2.83
CA GLY A 144 -4.45 7.14 1.51
C GLY A 144 -5.66 6.29 1.16
N LEU A 145 -6.49 6.85 0.31
CA LEU A 145 -7.64 6.17 -0.25
C LEU A 145 -7.43 5.97 -1.75
N ALA A 146 -7.46 4.73 -2.21
CA ALA A 146 -7.60 4.45 -3.62
C ALA A 146 -9.07 4.66 -4.01
N ILE A 147 -9.36 5.77 -4.70
CA ILE A 147 -10.73 6.09 -5.10
C ILE A 147 -11.21 5.04 -6.10
N LYS A 148 -12.40 4.50 -5.85
CA LYS A 148 -12.91 3.25 -6.40
C LYS A 148 -12.07 2.05 -5.91
N ASN A 149 -10.88 1.81 -6.47
CA ASN A 149 -9.99 0.72 -6.06
C ASN A 149 -8.55 0.98 -6.50
N PHE A 150 -7.62 0.19 -5.98
CA PHE A 150 -6.19 0.29 -6.27
C PHE A 150 -5.86 0.09 -7.75
N GLU A 151 -6.61 -0.74 -8.46
CA GLU A 151 -6.40 -0.98 -9.88
C GLU A 151 -6.52 0.29 -10.73
N MET A 152 -7.26 1.31 -10.27
CA MET A 152 -7.33 2.60 -10.94
C MET A 152 -5.99 3.32 -11.00
N TRP A 153 -5.16 3.17 -9.97
CA TRP A 153 -3.81 3.72 -9.98
C TRP A 153 -2.94 3.03 -11.05
N LEU A 154 -3.06 1.71 -11.18
CA LEU A 154 -2.33 0.96 -12.21
C LEU A 154 -2.84 1.28 -13.62
N LEU A 155 -4.13 1.53 -13.79
CA LEU A 155 -4.75 1.88 -15.09
C LEU A 155 -4.53 3.33 -15.48
N ALA A 156 -3.99 4.17 -14.60
CA ALA A 156 -3.81 5.59 -14.88
C ALA A 156 -2.92 5.83 -16.10
N ASP A 157 -1.87 5.04 -16.27
CA ASP A 157 -1.01 5.06 -17.44
C ASP A 157 -1.41 3.95 -18.43
N THR A 158 -2.58 4.12 -19.05
CA THR A 158 -3.19 3.15 -19.97
C THR A 158 -2.24 2.77 -21.11
N GLN A 159 -1.42 3.71 -21.60
CA GLN A 159 -0.49 3.46 -22.69
C GLN A 159 0.62 2.48 -22.27
N THR A 160 1.23 2.70 -21.12
CA THR A 160 2.24 1.79 -20.56
C THR A 160 1.62 0.42 -20.25
N VAL A 161 0.42 0.40 -19.68
CA VAL A 161 -0.31 -0.86 -19.42
C VAL A 161 -0.55 -1.64 -20.70
N SER A 162 -1.07 -0.99 -21.76
CA SER A 162 -1.28 -1.61 -23.07
C SER A 162 0.02 -2.18 -23.65
N SER A 163 1.10 -1.41 -23.57
CA SER A 163 2.42 -1.82 -24.08
C SER A 163 2.95 -3.07 -23.35
N ILE A 164 2.84 -3.10 -22.01
CA ILE A 164 3.35 -4.21 -21.20
C ILE A 164 2.53 -5.48 -21.39
N LEU A 165 1.20 -5.32 -21.49
CA LEU A 165 0.30 -6.46 -21.62
C LEU A 165 0.18 -6.97 -23.07
N GLY A 166 0.58 -6.16 -24.06
CA GLY A 166 0.35 -6.48 -25.48
C GLY A 166 -1.14 -6.51 -25.84
N VAL A 167 -1.95 -5.76 -25.09
CA VAL A 167 -3.42 -5.67 -25.27
C VAL A 167 -3.78 -4.22 -25.49
N GLU A 168 -4.57 -3.92 -26.49
CA GLU A 168 -5.06 -2.57 -26.73
C GLU A 168 -6.14 -2.22 -25.70
N LEU A 169 -5.89 -1.15 -24.96
CA LEU A 169 -6.83 -0.56 -24.00
C LEU A 169 -7.24 0.81 -24.50
N GLU A 170 -8.53 1.05 -24.58
CA GLU A 170 -9.06 2.38 -24.85
C GLU A 170 -8.65 3.37 -23.75
N PRO A 171 -8.38 4.63 -24.10
CA PRO A 171 -8.13 5.67 -23.09
C PRO A 171 -9.29 5.77 -22.11
N LEU A 172 -9.00 5.61 -20.82
CA LEU A 172 -10.00 5.73 -19.78
C LEU A 172 -10.10 7.17 -19.33
N GLU A 173 -11.30 7.73 -19.24
CA GLU A 173 -11.54 9.07 -18.71
C GLU A 173 -12.08 8.99 -17.28
N ASN A 174 -11.87 10.06 -16.49
CA ASN A 174 -12.42 10.20 -15.14
C ASN A 174 -12.22 8.97 -14.25
N LEU A 175 -10.99 8.49 -14.14
CA LEU A 175 -10.65 7.24 -13.43
C LEU A 175 -11.24 7.15 -12.02
N GLU A 176 -11.27 8.26 -11.28
CA GLU A 176 -11.79 8.29 -9.92
C GLU A 176 -13.33 8.23 -9.84
N GLU A 177 -14.00 8.34 -10.99
CA GLU A 177 -15.46 8.17 -11.12
C GLU A 177 -15.84 6.88 -11.84
N LEU A 178 -14.87 6.24 -12.50
CA LEU A 178 -15.08 5.07 -13.35
C LEU A 178 -15.40 3.82 -12.52
N ASP A 179 -16.52 3.18 -12.84
CA ASP A 179 -16.87 1.88 -12.28
C ASP A 179 -16.21 0.73 -13.06
N GLY A 180 -15.92 -0.37 -12.37
CA GLY A 180 -15.45 -1.58 -13.02
C GLY A 180 -13.96 -1.63 -13.39
N GLY A 181 -13.13 -0.70 -12.96
CA GLY A 181 -11.68 -0.68 -13.28
C GLY A 181 -10.94 -1.96 -12.90
N LYS A 182 -11.31 -2.58 -11.79
CA LYS A 182 -10.78 -3.89 -11.43
C LYS A 182 -11.03 -4.94 -12.53
N GLY A 183 -12.25 -4.99 -13.05
CA GLY A 183 -12.60 -5.90 -14.15
C GLY A 183 -11.84 -5.57 -15.45
N ILE A 184 -11.62 -4.29 -15.75
CA ILE A 184 -10.84 -3.87 -16.93
C ILE A 184 -9.41 -4.40 -16.82
N LEU A 185 -8.73 -4.19 -15.70
CA LEU A 185 -7.37 -4.67 -15.50
C LEU A 185 -7.29 -6.21 -15.49
N GLU A 186 -8.20 -6.89 -14.81
CA GLU A 186 -8.24 -8.36 -14.76
C GLU A 186 -8.47 -8.97 -16.14
N ASN A 187 -9.36 -8.39 -16.96
CA ASN A 187 -9.59 -8.83 -18.33
C ASN A 187 -8.34 -8.63 -19.20
N ALA A 188 -7.69 -7.47 -19.10
CA ALA A 188 -6.46 -7.18 -19.85
C ALA A 188 -5.33 -8.14 -19.48
N ILE A 189 -5.13 -8.40 -18.19
CA ILE A 189 -4.14 -9.39 -17.69
C ILE A 189 -4.47 -10.79 -18.22
N THR A 190 -5.72 -11.18 -18.19
CA THR A 190 -6.17 -12.49 -18.67
C THR A 190 -5.91 -12.63 -20.18
N GLN A 191 -6.24 -11.62 -20.96
CA GLN A 191 -5.95 -11.61 -22.41
C GLN A 191 -4.45 -11.69 -22.68
N SER A 192 -3.63 -10.91 -21.95
CA SER A 192 -2.17 -10.94 -22.07
C SER A 192 -1.59 -12.33 -21.81
N ILE A 193 -2.08 -13.04 -20.79
CA ILE A 193 -1.65 -14.41 -20.48
C ILE A 193 -2.02 -15.37 -21.61
N TYR A 194 -3.20 -15.25 -22.21
CA TYR A 194 -3.61 -16.09 -23.32
C TYR A 194 -2.84 -15.83 -24.61
N LEU A 195 -2.43 -14.58 -24.86
CA LEU A 195 -1.69 -14.20 -26.06
C LEU A 195 -0.19 -14.53 -25.95
N SER A 196 0.34 -14.74 -24.75
CA SER A 196 1.74 -15.09 -24.59
C SER A 196 1.96 -16.60 -24.79
N GLU A 197 2.77 -16.97 -25.79
CA GLU A 197 3.13 -18.38 -26.07
C GLU A 197 3.82 -19.10 -24.90
N ASN A 198 4.30 -18.33 -23.91
CA ASN A 198 4.95 -18.82 -22.68
C ASN A 198 4.07 -18.63 -21.44
N SER A 199 2.77 -18.67 -21.58
CA SER A 199 1.80 -18.30 -20.54
C SER A 199 1.81 -19.13 -19.25
N SER A 200 2.50 -20.27 -19.22
CA SER A 200 2.46 -21.19 -18.07
C SER A 200 3.13 -20.68 -16.79
N ASN A 201 3.90 -19.57 -16.83
CA ASN A 201 4.70 -19.12 -15.70
C ASN A 201 4.41 -17.69 -15.21
N GLN A 202 3.63 -16.89 -15.92
CA GLN A 202 3.31 -15.53 -15.44
C GLN A 202 2.05 -15.54 -14.56
N ARG A 203 2.27 -15.22 -13.26
CA ARG A 203 1.16 -15.10 -12.33
C ARG A 203 0.57 -13.67 -12.37
N PRO A 204 -0.76 -13.49 -12.23
CA PRO A 204 -1.40 -12.17 -12.22
C PRO A 204 -0.76 -11.16 -11.25
N LEU A 205 -0.27 -11.61 -10.09
CA LEU A 205 0.41 -10.76 -9.12
C LEU A 205 1.76 -10.24 -9.62
N GLN A 206 2.50 -11.04 -10.37
CA GLN A 206 3.77 -10.63 -10.99
C GLN A 206 3.54 -9.60 -12.09
N ILE A 207 2.45 -9.73 -12.84
CA ILE A 207 2.06 -8.73 -13.84
C ILE A 207 1.72 -7.40 -13.16
N ARG A 208 0.93 -7.40 -12.10
CA ARG A 208 0.63 -6.17 -11.34
C ARG A 208 1.89 -5.52 -10.77
N TRP A 209 2.81 -6.32 -10.25
CA TRP A 209 4.12 -5.83 -9.80
C TRP A 209 4.89 -5.16 -10.93
N LYS A 210 4.96 -5.81 -12.11
CA LYS A 210 5.62 -5.26 -13.30
C LYS A 210 4.97 -3.94 -13.76
N LEU A 211 3.64 -3.88 -13.79
CA LEU A 211 2.93 -2.64 -14.09
C LEU A 211 3.31 -1.54 -13.11
N ALA A 212 3.26 -1.80 -11.81
CA ALA A 212 3.64 -0.83 -10.78
C ALA A 212 5.10 -0.38 -10.88
N PHE A 213 5.96 -1.18 -11.46
CA PHE A 213 7.37 -0.83 -11.70
C PHE A 213 7.54 0.11 -12.90
N GLU A 214 6.74 -0.02 -13.94
CA GLU A 214 6.93 0.68 -15.22
C GLU A 214 6.04 1.92 -15.39
N ILE A 215 4.82 1.95 -14.84
CA ILE A 215 3.88 3.08 -15.00
C ILE A 215 4.48 4.39 -14.52
N ASP A 216 4.11 5.50 -15.17
CA ASP A 216 4.58 6.83 -14.78
C ASP A 216 3.81 7.37 -13.57
N LEU A 217 4.51 7.56 -12.44
CA LEU A 217 3.93 8.09 -11.21
C LEU A 217 3.38 9.52 -11.37
N ALA A 218 3.94 10.32 -12.29
CA ALA A 218 3.42 11.66 -12.58
C ALA A 218 2.06 11.58 -13.29
N ILE A 219 1.90 10.61 -14.18
CA ILE A 219 0.61 10.35 -14.83
C ILE A 219 -0.43 9.92 -13.78
N ILE A 220 -0.06 9.03 -12.84
CA ILE A 220 -0.99 8.62 -11.77
C ILE A 220 -1.41 9.85 -10.94
N LYS A 221 -0.46 10.70 -10.52
CA LYS A 221 -0.77 11.93 -9.75
C LYS A 221 -1.75 12.84 -10.48
N ASN A 222 -1.55 12.99 -11.78
CA ASN A 222 -2.37 13.87 -12.60
C ASN A 222 -3.78 13.31 -12.83
N ARG A 223 -3.90 12.00 -12.99
CA ARG A 223 -5.17 11.33 -13.33
C ARG A 223 -5.96 10.84 -12.12
N CYS A 224 -5.31 10.72 -10.96
CA CYS A 224 -5.92 10.36 -9.69
C CYS A 224 -5.62 11.44 -8.63
N PRO A 225 -6.11 12.68 -8.84
CA PRO A 225 -5.74 13.85 -8.02
C PRO A 225 -6.27 13.76 -6.58
N ASN A 226 -7.43 13.16 -6.37
CA ASN A 226 -8.06 13.08 -5.06
C ASN A 226 -7.67 11.82 -4.27
N GLY A 227 -7.21 10.76 -4.94
CA GLY A 227 -6.71 9.54 -4.31
C GLY A 227 -5.18 9.52 -4.23
N TYR A 228 -4.54 9.18 -5.35
CA TYR A 228 -3.10 8.96 -5.38
C TYR A 228 -2.26 10.21 -5.10
N ALA A 229 -2.63 11.37 -5.65
CA ALA A 229 -1.85 12.58 -5.43
C ALA A 229 -1.87 13.00 -3.95
N ILE A 230 -3.01 12.89 -3.27
CA ILE A 230 -3.14 13.15 -1.84
C ILE A 230 -2.34 12.13 -1.03
N PHE A 231 -2.46 10.84 -1.37
CA PHE A 231 -1.64 9.80 -0.74
C PHE A 231 -0.14 10.08 -0.87
N SER A 232 0.32 10.41 -2.09
CA SER A 232 1.73 10.74 -2.35
C SER A 232 2.21 11.93 -1.52
N GLN A 233 1.38 12.99 -1.37
CA GLN A 233 1.72 14.13 -0.52
C GLN A 233 1.89 13.72 0.96
N HIS A 234 0.96 12.91 1.49
CA HIS A 234 1.04 12.41 2.86
C HIS A 234 2.26 11.50 3.07
N LEU A 235 2.53 10.61 2.12
CA LEU A 235 3.71 9.73 2.12
C LEU A 235 4.99 10.54 2.16
N ILE A 236 5.14 11.52 1.27
CA ILE A 236 6.32 12.39 1.18
C ILE A 236 6.53 13.14 2.49
N ALA A 237 5.49 13.75 3.04
CA ALA A 237 5.56 14.51 4.28
C ALA A 237 6.04 13.62 5.45
N ALA A 238 5.41 12.48 5.65
CA ALA A 238 5.76 11.55 6.72
C ALA A 238 7.17 10.97 6.55
N THR A 239 7.53 10.56 5.33
CA THR A 239 8.85 9.99 5.05
C THR A 239 9.98 11.00 5.26
N THR A 240 9.75 12.28 4.91
CA THR A 240 10.73 13.34 5.12
C THR A 240 11.00 13.57 6.61
N VAL A 241 9.95 13.56 7.44
CA VAL A 241 10.10 13.69 8.91
C VAL A 241 10.92 12.52 9.46
N VAL A 242 10.60 11.30 9.05
CA VAL A 242 11.32 10.09 9.49
C VAL A 242 12.80 10.12 9.04
N ALA A 243 13.06 10.47 7.78
CA ALA A 243 14.42 10.55 7.25
C ALA A 243 15.28 11.55 8.03
N ASN A 244 14.73 12.72 8.36
CA ASN A 244 15.41 13.73 9.16
C ASN A 244 15.68 13.25 10.59
N SER A 245 14.76 12.51 11.19
CA SER A 245 14.95 11.92 12.52
C SER A 245 16.08 10.88 12.53
N ILE A 246 16.13 10.01 11.50
CA ILE A 246 17.20 8.99 11.38
C ILE A 246 18.56 9.62 11.10
N ALA A 247 18.63 10.73 10.35
CA ALA A 247 19.88 11.41 10.03
C ALA A 247 20.44 12.21 11.25
N GLY A 248 19.61 12.58 12.19
CA GLY A 248 19.99 13.34 13.39
C GLY A 248 20.45 12.46 14.58
N THR A 249 20.31 11.15 14.46
CA THR A 249 20.78 10.15 15.43
C THR A 249 22.10 9.54 15.00
#